data_80433fda852588e68f3c830f7651b09c
#
_entry.id   80433fda852588e68f3c830f7651b09c
#
_cell.length_a   1.000
_cell.length_b   1.000
_cell.length_c   1.000
_cell.angle_alpha   90.00
_cell.angle_beta   90.00
_cell.angle_gamma   90.00
#
_symmetry.space_group_name_H-M   'P 1'
#
loop_
_entity.id
_entity.type
_entity.pdbx_description
1 polymer ?
#
loop_
_entity_poly.entity_id
_entity_poly.type
_entity_poly.pdbx_seq_one_letter_code
_entity_poly.pdbx_strand_id
1 'polypeptide(L)'
;MSPVKHWLPPGKNCGLCGAENCKQFLRLVHGGKKSYADCPYYQKRKKRNRHGEGFKEEGLNDEGSVQEVLEAHYLPYDILGNPYDFILNPLPGEVSARKIILPFRADLVEKMGIAEGDYVLGRPMGAGCPIPHVLKVIKAEPVTGLLYTWVVGPRFSRSPRQEIKDVVAYHMIGFEGMATAVRKEPAFGCRMTFLPGFCMMNLNHTGLVNMVLQKAEGYQVRLEDIRILAGK
;
A
#
# COMPACT_ATOMS: atom_id res chain seq x y z
N MET A 1 14.61 12.63 33.32
CA MET A 1 15.04 11.75 32.23
C MET A 1 14.01 11.89 31.13
N SER A 2 14.34 12.52 30.01
CA SER A 2 13.40 12.77 28.92
C SER A 2 13.05 11.44 28.23
N PRO A 3 11.77 11.18 27.87
CA PRO A 3 11.40 9.98 27.15
C PRO A 3 12.02 10.00 25.77
N VAL A 4 12.80 9.00 25.45
CA VAL A 4 13.36 8.78 24.12
C VAL A 4 12.18 8.48 23.19
N LYS A 5 11.85 9.41 22.30
CA LYS A 5 10.86 9.16 21.23
C LYS A 5 11.35 7.99 20.38
N HIS A 6 10.78 6.81 20.59
CA HIS A 6 11.08 5.64 19.77
C HIS A 6 10.59 5.86 18.34
N TRP A 7 11.52 5.72 17.39
CA TRP A 7 11.14 5.69 15.98
C TRP A 7 10.43 4.39 15.65
N LEU A 8 9.37 4.47 14.85
CA LEU A 8 8.62 3.30 14.37
C LEU A 8 8.83 3.10 12.87
N PRO A 9 8.96 1.85 12.40
CA PRO A 9 9.09 1.57 10.99
C PRO A 9 7.77 1.85 10.24
N PRO A 10 7.83 2.19 8.94
CA PRO A 10 6.68 2.68 8.17
C PRO A 10 5.62 1.62 7.82
N GLY A 11 5.59 0.47 8.46
CA GLY A 11 4.59 -0.58 8.24
C GLY A 11 4.65 -1.28 6.89
N LYS A 12 5.66 -1.00 6.05
CA LYS A 12 5.75 -1.49 4.67
C LYS A 12 6.00 -3.00 4.52
N ASN A 13 6.37 -3.67 5.59
CA ASN A 13 6.65 -5.11 5.63
C ASN A 13 7.55 -5.60 4.47
N CYS A 14 8.48 -4.74 4.02
CA CYS A 14 9.28 -4.95 2.80
C CYS A 14 10.38 -6.00 2.94
N GLY A 15 10.66 -6.48 4.15
CA GLY A 15 11.70 -7.48 4.43
C GLY A 15 13.14 -7.02 4.24
N LEU A 16 13.39 -5.77 3.80
CA LEU A 16 14.74 -5.26 3.51
C LEU A 16 15.67 -5.22 4.73
N CYS A 17 15.11 -5.11 5.91
CA CYS A 17 15.85 -5.22 7.17
C CYS A 17 16.11 -6.67 7.61
N GLY A 18 15.73 -7.68 6.80
CA GLY A 18 15.87 -9.10 7.12
C GLY A 18 14.86 -9.64 8.14
N ALA A 19 13.83 -8.87 8.51
CA ALA A 19 12.68 -9.33 9.26
C ALA A 19 11.50 -9.59 8.32
N GLU A 20 10.62 -10.54 8.66
CA GLU A 20 9.46 -10.88 7.83
C GLU A 20 8.47 -9.73 7.69
N ASN A 21 8.34 -8.95 8.75
CA ASN A 21 7.46 -7.77 8.80
C ASN A 21 7.96 -6.74 9.80
N CYS A 22 7.41 -5.53 9.76
CA CYS A 22 7.82 -4.42 10.63
C CYS A 22 7.54 -4.70 12.11
N LYS A 23 6.53 -5.49 12.47
CA LYS A 23 6.24 -5.88 13.85
C LYS A 23 7.32 -6.82 14.39
N GLN A 24 7.74 -7.80 13.60
CA GLN A 24 8.86 -8.68 13.94
C GLN A 24 10.17 -7.90 14.04
N PHE A 25 10.41 -6.95 13.14
CA PHE A 25 11.57 -6.06 13.20
C PHE A 25 11.65 -5.32 14.54
N LEU A 26 10.54 -4.72 14.99
CA LEU A 26 10.49 -4.04 16.29
C LEU A 26 10.79 -4.99 17.47
N ARG A 27 10.26 -6.22 17.45
CA ARG A 27 10.59 -7.22 18.48
C ARG A 27 12.07 -7.54 18.51
N LEU A 28 12.72 -7.64 17.34
CA LEU A 28 14.15 -7.90 17.24
C LEU A 28 14.99 -6.71 17.71
N VAL A 29 14.52 -5.49 17.47
CA VAL A 29 15.18 -4.27 17.98
C VAL A 29 15.04 -4.18 19.50
N HIS A 30 13.85 -4.40 20.05
CA HIS A 30 13.63 -4.38 21.50
C HIS A 30 14.38 -5.51 22.21
N GLY A 31 14.56 -6.66 21.55
CA GLY A 31 15.36 -7.77 22.03
C GLY A 31 16.87 -7.62 21.81
N GLY A 32 17.35 -6.46 21.35
CA GLY A 32 18.76 -6.18 21.13
C GLY A 32 19.40 -6.93 19.95
N LYS A 33 18.62 -7.67 19.16
CA LYS A 33 19.11 -8.45 18.01
C LYS A 33 19.26 -7.64 16.73
N LYS A 34 18.63 -6.48 16.67
CA LYS A 34 18.70 -5.52 15.53
C LYS A 34 18.73 -4.09 16.04
N SER A 35 19.21 -3.18 15.16
CA SER A 35 19.20 -1.74 15.39
C SER A 35 18.12 -1.09 14.51
N TYR A 36 17.59 0.05 14.94
CA TYR A 36 16.73 0.87 14.08
C TYR A 36 17.41 1.23 12.75
N ALA A 37 18.74 1.39 12.75
CA ALA A 37 19.52 1.69 11.55
C ALA A 37 19.50 0.57 10.49
N ASP A 38 19.11 -0.66 10.86
CA ASP A 38 18.98 -1.77 9.89
C ASP A 38 17.75 -1.61 8.99
N CYS A 39 16.82 -0.73 9.35
CA CYS A 39 15.70 -0.40 8.49
C CYS A 39 16.10 0.69 7.48
N PRO A 40 15.94 0.45 6.15
CA PRO A 40 16.31 1.44 5.12
C PRO A 40 15.52 2.75 5.20
N TYR A 41 14.40 2.73 5.89
CA TYR A 41 13.57 3.93 6.13
C TYR A 41 13.93 4.68 7.40
N TYR A 42 14.89 4.18 8.18
CA TYR A 42 15.38 4.88 9.37
C TYR A 42 16.27 6.05 8.98
N GLN A 43 15.77 7.27 9.12
CA GLN A 43 16.58 8.48 8.95
C GLN A 43 16.98 9.03 10.32
N LYS A 44 18.29 9.04 10.62
CA LYS A 44 18.80 9.83 11.73
C LYS A 44 18.44 11.29 11.47
N ARG A 45 17.54 11.86 12.29
CA ARG A 45 17.23 13.30 12.21
C ARG A 45 18.51 14.11 12.37
N LYS A 46 19.04 14.67 11.27
CA LYS A 46 19.99 15.78 11.35
C LYS A 46 19.23 16.94 11.98
N LYS A 47 19.71 17.44 13.16
CA LYS A 47 19.19 18.65 13.79
C LYS A 47 19.29 19.80 12.76
N ARG A 48 18.17 20.19 12.17
CA ARG A 48 18.06 21.46 11.46
C ARG A 48 17.61 22.48 12.47
N ASN A 49 18.55 23.34 12.90
CA ASN A 49 18.21 24.60 13.58
C ASN A 49 17.43 25.45 12.59
N ARG A 50 16.13 25.65 12.84
CA ARG A 50 15.36 26.79 12.35
C ARG A 50 14.41 27.21 13.45
N HIS A 51 14.46 28.51 13.72
CA HIS A 51 13.68 29.24 14.72
C HIS A 51 12.17 29.11 14.51
N GLY A 52 11.45 29.07 15.65
CA GLY A 52 10.15 29.70 15.80
C GLY A 52 8.94 28.79 15.73
N GLU A 53 8.34 28.66 16.86
CA GLU A 53 6.94 28.57 17.29
C GLU A 53 6.57 27.25 17.97
N GLY A 54 6.17 27.43 19.23
CA GLY A 54 5.91 26.37 20.18
C GLY A 54 4.56 25.70 19.96
N PHE A 55 4.57 24.39 19.96
CA PHE A 55 3.37 23.58 20.22
C PHE A 55 3.38 23.17 21.69
N LYS A 56 2.30 23.44 22.40
CA LYS A 56 2.04 23.03 23.78
C LYS A 56 1.94 21.52 23.86
N GLU A 57 2.67 20.92 24.81
CA GLU A 57 2.55 19.52 25.17
C GLU A 57 1.31 19.35 26.06
N GLU A 58 0.30 18.63 25.59
CA GLU A 58 -0.71 18.02 26.46
C GLU A 58 -0.35 16.55 26.65
N GLY A 59 -0.30 16.17 27.94
CA GLY A 59 0.16 14.86 28.37
C GLY A 59 -0.81 13.75 27.98
N LEU A 60 -0.27 12.69 27.40
CA LEU A 60 -0.98 11.44 27.12
C LEU A 60 -0.65 10.45 28.23
N ASN A 61 -1.68 10.08 28.98
CA ASN A 61 -1.65 8.93 29.90
C ASN A 61 -1.63 7.62 29.11
N ASP A 62 -0.82 6.74 29.62
CA ASP A 62 -0.47 5.42 29.09
C ASP A 62 -1.67 4.46 29.23
N GLU A 63 -2.09 3.81 28.14
CA GLU A 63 -2.77 2.54 27.95
C GLU A 63 -3.63 2.50 26.65
N GLY A 64 -3.11 3.09 25.57
CA GLY A 64 -3.67 2.88 24.21
C GLY A 64 -3.19 1.54 23.65
N SER A 65 -4.11 0.74 23.12
CA SER A 65 -3.79 -0.53 22.48
C SER A 65 -2.77 -0.33 21.34
N VAL A 66 -1.92 -1.33 21.07
CA VAL A 66 -0.92 -1.31 19.97
C VAL A 66 -1.57 -0.99 18.61
N GLN A 67 -2.87 -1.22 18.49
CA GLN A 67 -3.69 -0.91 17.32
C GLN A 67 -3.88 0.61 17.14
N GLU A 68 -4.20 1.34 18.22
CA GLU A 68 -4.38 2.81 18.18
C GLU A 68 -3.06 3.54 17.90
N VAL A 69 -1.95 3.02 18.42
CA VAL A 69 -0.61 3.59 18.16
C VAL A 69 -0.18 3.39 16.70
N LEU A 70 -0.61 2.32 16.04
CA LEU A 70 -0.35 2.10 14.61
C LEU A 70 -1.19 3.04 13.73
N GLU A 71 -2.42 3.36 14.12
CA GLU A 71 -3.30 4.26 13.39
C GLU A 71 -2.88 5.73 13.54
N ALA A 72 -2.35 6.13 14.67
CA ALA A 72 -1.89 7.50 14.93
C ALA A 72 -0.61 7.91 14.18
N HIS A 73 0.11 6.97 13.55
CA HIS A 73 1.41 7.23 12.93
C HIS A 73 1.43 7.21 11.40
N TYR A 74 0.29 7.01 10.73
CA TYR A 74 0.23 7.29 9.31
C TYR A 74 0.30 8.80 9.10
N LEU A 75 1.40 9.25 8.51
CA LEU A 75 1.52 10.65 8.09
C LEU A 75 0.30 11.02 7.25
N PRO A 76 -0.35 12.15 7.57
CA PRO A 76 -1.57 12.57 6.87
C PRO A 76 -1.35 12.91 5.39
N TYR A 77 -0.15 12.73 4.90
CA TYR A 77 0.29 13.14 3.58
C TYR A 77 1.11 12.03 2.93
N ASP A 78 1.05 11.97 1.61
CA ASP A 78 1.95 11.14 0.82
C ASP A 78 3.39 11.68 0.87
N ILE A 79 4.32 11.04 0.14
CA ILE A 79 5.73 11.46 0.12
C ILE A 79 5.93 12.87 -0.47
N LEU A 80 4.99 13.36 -1.27
CA LEU A 80 5.01 14.68 -1.91
C LEU A 80 4.26 15.76 -1.08
N GLY A 81 3.70 15.38 0.07
CA GLY A 81 2.94 16.28 0.93
C GLY A 81 1.48 16.46 0.52
N ASN A 82 0.93 15.61 -0.35
CA ASN A 82 -0.48 15.66 -0.72
C ASN A 82 -1.34 14.92 0.31
N PRO A 83 -2.44 15.52 0.80
CA PRO A 83 -3.37 14.86 1.71
C PRO A 83 -4.13 13.74 0.98
N TYR A 84 -4.57 12.72 1.72
CA TYR A 84 -5.45 11.67 1.24
C TYR A 84 -6.67 11.52 2.15
N ASP A 85 -7.76 11.00 1.58
CA ASP A 85 -9.02 10.81 2.30
C ASP A 85 -8.99 9.54 3.18
N PHE A 86 -8.32 8.47 2.72
CA PHE A 86 -8.17 7.20 3.44
C PHE A 86 -6.99 6.38 2.89
N ILE A 87 -6.60 5.36 3.64
CA ILE A 87 -5.66 4.34 3.19
C ILE A 87 -6.45 3.14 2.70
N LEU A 88 -6.08 2.61 1.53
CA LEU A 88 -6.66 1.41 0.99
C LEU A 88 -5.80 0.20 1.35
N ASN A 89 -6.26 -0.58 2.32
CA ASN A 89 -5.61 -1.77 2.83
C ASN A 89 -6.21 -3.06 2.23
N PRO A 90 -5.53 -4.21 2.39
CA PRO A 90 -6.09 -5.50 2.01
C PRO A 90 -7.45 -5.78 2.64
N LEU A 91 -8.27 -6.58 1.96
CA LEU A 91 -9.42 -7.22 2.60
C LEU A 91 -8.93 -8.22 3.66
N PRO A 92 -9.77 -8.56 4.67
CA PRO A 92 -9.39 -9.54 5.69
C PRO A 92 -8.88 -10.85 5.09
N GLY A 93 -7.70 -11.27 5.52
CA GLY A 93 -7.04 -12.49 5.03
C GLY A 93 -6.29 -12.35 3.70
N GLU A 94 -6.32 -11.18 3.05
CA GLU A 94 -5.64 -10.96 1.77
C GLU A 94 -4.24 -10.35 1.94
N VAL A 95 -3.41 -10.51 0.90
CA VAL A 95 -2.00 -10.08 0.91
C VAL A 95 -1.86 -8.58 0.62
N SER A 96 -2.67 -8.08 -0.31
CA SER A 96 -2.74 -6.67 -0.67
C SER A 96 -4.17 -6.30 -1.05
N ALA A 97 -4.50 -5.03 -1.12
CA ALA A 97 -5.73 -4.63 -1.78
C ALA A 97 -5.77 -5.20 -3.20
N ARG A 98 -6.94 -5.64 -3.63
CA ARG A 98 -7.13 -6.23 -4.95
C ARG A 98 -6.89 -5.19 -6.02
N LYS A 99 -6.13 -5.56 -7.02
CA LYS A 99 -5.87 -4.76 -8.21
C LYS A 99 -6.53 -5.43 -9.40
N ILE A 100 -7.50 -4.76 -9.99
CA ILE A 100 -8.21 -5.25 -11.16
C ILE A 100 -7.54 -4.65 -12.39
N ILE A 101 -7.06 -5.50 -13.27
CA ILE A 101 -6.30 -5.09 -14.45
C ILE A 101 -6.83 -5.74 -15.73
N LEU A 102 -6.55 -5.06 -16.85
CA LEU A 102 -6.74 -5.62 -18.18
C LEU A 102 -5.38 -5.53 -18.91
N PRO A 103 -4.75 -6.66 -19.28
CA PRO A 103 -3.57 -6.63 -20.15
C PRO A 103 -3.82 -5.74 -21.37
N PHE A 104 -2.77 -5.10 -21.88
CA PHE A 104 -2.91 -4.19 -23.05
C PHE A 104 -3.58 -4.88 -24.25
N ARG A 105 -3.36 -6.19 -24.34
CA ARG A 105 -4.09 -7.07 -25.24
C ARG A 105 -4.85 -8.10 -24.40
N ALA A 106 -6.17 -8.01 -24.38
CA ALA A 106 -7.05 -8.89 -23.61
C ALA A 106 -6.86 -10.38 -23.97
N ASP A 107 -6.54 -10.67 -25.23
CA ASP A 107 -6.27 -12.02 -25.74
C ASP A 107 -5.00 -12.68 -25.15
N LEU A 108 -4.15 -11.92 -24.48
CA LEU A 108 -2.97 -12.47 -23.79
C LEU A 108 -3.38 -13.39 -22.63
N VAL A 109 -4.51 -13.16 -22.00
CA VAL A 109 -4.98 -14.02 -20.90
C VAL A 109 -5.19 -15.44 -21.39
N GLU A 110 -5.87 -15.59 -22.52
CA GLU A 110 -6.09 -16.91 -23.15
C GLU A 110 -4.81 -17.46 -23.75
N LYS A 111 -4.10 -16.67 -24.56
CA LYS A 111 -2.89 -17.12 -25.29
C LYS A 111 -1.76 -17.56 -24.38
N MET A 112 -1.57 -16.90 -23.25
CA MET A 112 -0.56 -17.28 -22.26
C MET A 112 -1.10 -18.27 -21.23
N GLY A 113 -2.37 -18.67 -21.32
CA GLY A 113 -3.02 -19.55 -20.36
C GLY A 113 -2.95 -18.99 -18.93
N ILE A 114 -3.21 -17.67 -18.76
CA ILE A 114 -3.15 -17.04 -17.44
C ILE A 114 -4.32 -17.53 -16.61
N ALA A 115 -4.03 -18.16 -15.47
CA ALA A 115 -5.00 -18.75 -14.57
C ALA A 115 -4.81 -18.27 -13.13
N GLU A 116 -5.74 -18.61 -12.26
CA GLU A 116 -5.63 -18.40 -10.82
C GLU A 116 -4.36 -19.06 -10.26
N GLY A 117 -3.64 -18.32 -9.41
CA GLY A 117 -2.37 -18.74 -8.81
C GLY A 117 -1.13 -18.30 -9.58
N ASP A 118 -1.26 -17.94 -10.86
CA ASP A 118 -0.15 -17.47 -11.68
C ASP A 118 0.41 -16.12 -11.21
N TYR A 119 1.63 -15.84 -11.64
CA TYR A 119 2.27 -14.55 -11.44
C TYR A 119 2.41 -13.83 -12.78
N VAL A 120 1.99 -12.57 -12.80
CA VAL A 120 2.06 -11.69 -13.98
C VAL A 120 2.95 -10.49 -13.66
N LEU A 121 3.79 -10.14 -14.62
CA LEU A 121 4.59 -8.92 -14.59
C LEU A 121 4.03 -7.93 -15.61
N GLY A 122 3.90 -6.68 -15.23
CA GLY A 122 3.50 -5.64 -16.18
C GLY A 122 3.52 -4.25 -15.56
N ARG A 123 3.53 -3.24 -16.43
CA ARG A 123 3.49 -1.83 -16.07
C ARG A 123 2.08 -1.26 -16.20
N PRO A 124 1.56 -0.54 -15.19
CA PRO A 124 0.27 0.12 -15.32
C PRO A 124 0.33 1.25 -16.36
N MET A 125 -0.61 1.24 -17.30
CA MET A 125 -0.80 2.28 -18.31
C MET A 125 -1.94 3.20 -17.87
N GLY A 126 -1.83 4.48 -18.23
CA GLY A 126 -2.88 5.47 -17.98
C GLY A 126 -3.00 5.98 -16.54
N ALA A 127 -2.44 5.28 -15.56
CA ALA A 127 -2.48 5.68 -14.15
C ALA A 127 -1.31 6.58 -13.71
N GLY A 128 -0.29 6.73 -14.56
CA GLY A 128 0.89 7.55 -14.26
C GLY A 128 1.98 6.83 -13.43
N CYS A 129 1.84 5.54 -13.14
CA CYS A 129 2.85 4.77 -12.40
C CYS A 129 3.97 4.27 -13.35
N PRO A 130 5.24 4.63 -13.11
CA PRO A 130 6.34 4.18 -13.96
C PRO A 130 6.85 2.78 -13.60
N ILE A 131 6.39 2.20 -12.49
CA ILE A 131 6.97 0.99 -11.91
C ILE A 131 6.21 -0.26 -12.38
N PRO A 132 6.91 -1.27 -12.95
CA PRO A 132 6.33 -2.59 -13.18
C PRO A 132 5.95 -3.25 -11.85
N HIS A 133 4.82 -3.94 -11.83
CA HIS A 133 4.36 -4.68 -10.67
C HIS A 133 4.38 -6.18 -10.95
N VAL A 134 4.78 -6.94 -9.93
CA VAL A 134 4.53 -8.38 -9.91
C VAL A 134 3.21 -8.60 -9.19
N LEU A 135 2.31 -9.28 -9.89
CA LEU A 135 0.92 -9.47 -9.49
C LEU A 135 0.65 -10.98 -9.41
N LYS A 136 0.06 -11.42 -8.30
CA LYS A 136 -0.48 -12.78 -8.19
C LYS A 136 -1.94 -12.77 -8.63
N VAL A 137 -2.28 -13.62 -9.58
CA VAL A 137 -3.66 -13.75 -10.08
C VAL A 137 -4.51 -14.50 -9.04
N ILE A 138 -5.62 -13.91 -8.65
CA ILE A 138 -6.63 -14.53 -7.75
C ILE A 138 -7.89 -14.94 -8.51
N LYS A 139 -8.12 -14.33 -9.69
CA LYS A 139 -9.16 -14.72 -10.62
C LYS A 139 -8.77 -14.25 -12.02
N ALA A 140 -8.92 -15.10 -13.00
CA ALA A 140 -8.78 -14.74 -14.41
C ALA A 140 -10.11 -14.92 -15.13
N GLU A 141 -10.47 -13.97 -15.97
CA GLU A 141 -11.66 -14.03 -16.83
C GLU A 141 -11.22 -14.06 -18.31
N PRO A 142 -11.05 -15.24 -18.91
CA PRO A 142 -10.50 -15.35 -20.27
C PRO A 142 -11.32 -14.62 -21.33
N VAL A 143 -12.64 -14.58 -21.18
CA VAL A 143 -13.55 -13.94 -22.15
C VAL A 143 -13.36 -12.43 -22.18
N THR A 144 -13.23 -11.79 -21.03
CA THR A 144 -13.05 -10.35 -20.91
C THR A 144 -11.59 -9.93 -20.89
N GLY A 145 -10.68 -10.85 -20.57
CA GLY A 145 -9.28 -10.58 -20.31
C GLY A 145 -9.02 -9.95 -18.95
N LEU A 146 -10.03 -9.79 -18.10
CA LEU A 146 -9.88 -9.20 -16.78
C LEU A 146 -9.14 -10.13 -15.81
N LEU A 147 -8.19 -9.55 -15.08
CA LEU A 147 -7.45 -10.23 -14.03
C LEU A 147 -7.67 -9.51 -12.69
N TYR A 148 -8.12 -10.25 -11.69
CA TYR A 148 -8.12 -9.82 -10.30
C TYR A 148 -6.82 -10.28 -9.67
N THR A 149 -6.08 -9.38 -9.05
CA THR A 149 -4.71 -9.68 -8.64
C THR A 149 -4.37 -9.06 -7.28
N TRP A 150 -3.34 -9.63 -6.64
CA TRP A 150 -2.63 -9.00 -5.54
C TRP A 150 -1.28 -8.48 -6.01
N VAL A 151 -0.89 -7.31 -5.55
CA VAL A 151 0.49 -6.82 -5.69
C VAL A 151 1.35 -7.57 -4.67
N VAL A 152 2.31 -8.36 -5.16
CA VAL A 152 3.14 -9.22 -4.29
C VAL A 152 4.60 -8.74 -4.19
N GLY A 153 4.98 -7.75 -4.99
CA GLY A 153 6.28 -7.09 -4.94
C GLY A 153 7.45 -7.92 -5.45
N PRO A 154 8.65 -7.34 -5.45
CA PRO A 154 9.82 -7.91 -6.13
C PRO A 154 10.36 -9.20 -5.50
N ARG A 155 10.00 -9.52 -4.25
CA ARG A 155 10.46 -10.76 -3.58
C ARG A 155 10.03 -11.99 -4.36
N PHE A 156 8.82 -11.99 -4.89
CA PHE A 156 8.29 -13.14 -5.63
C PHE A 156 8.87 -13.26 -7.04
N SER A 157 9.27 -12.15 -7.67
CA SER A 157 9.92 -12.17 -8.99
C SER A 157 11.35 -12.74 -8.95
N ARG A 158 11.96 -12.83 -7.78
CA ARG A 158 13.30 -13.36 -7.59
C ARG A 158 13.32 -14.82 -7.17
N SER A 159 12.15 -15.44 -7.01
CA SER A 159 12.08 -16.87 -6.70
C SER A 159 12.33 -17.69 -7.96
N PRO A 160 13.38 -18.52 -8.02
CA PRO A 160 13.66 -19.35 -9.21
C PRO A 160 12.62 -20.46 -9.44
N ARG A 161 11.62 -20.55 -8.58
CA ARG A 161 10.61 -21.63 -8.60
C ARG A 161 9.30 -21.23 -9.25
N GLN A 162 9.16 -19.98 -9.70
CA GLN A 162 7.89 -19.50 -10.27
C GLN A 162 8.14 -18.85 -11.62
N GLU A 163 7.48 -19.38 -12.64
CA GLU A 163 7.37 -18.72 -13.93
C GLU A 163 6.52 -17.46 -13.79
N ILE A 164 7.00 -16.34 -14.33
CA ILE A 164 6.28 -15.08 -14.36
C ILE A 164 5.90 -14.80 -15.80
N LYS A 165 4.60 -14.69 -16.04
CA LYS A 165 4.03 -14.36 -17.35
C LYS A 165 4.12 -12.84 -17.54
N ASP A 166 4.96 -12.39 -18.48
CA ASP A 166 5.16 -10.97 -18.75
C ASP A 166 4.14 -10.45 -19.76
N VAL A 167 3.18 -9.67 -19.28
CA VAL A 167 2.17 -9.01 -20.13
C VAL A 167 2.61 -7.62 -20.59
N VAL A 168 3.85 -7.21 -20.27
CA VAL A 168 4.51 -5.95 -20.62
C VAL A 168 3.79 -4.74 -19.99
N ALA A 169 2.49 -4.57 -20.30
CA ALA A 169 1.68 -3.46 -19.80
C ALA A 169 0.22 -3.89 -19.64
N TYR A 170 -0.48 -3.15 -18.77
CA TYR A 170 -1.90 -3.38 -18.50
C TYR A 170 -2.62 -2.06 -18.20
N HIS A 171 -3.91 -2.02 -18.49
CA HIS A 171 -4.79 -0.96 -18.03
C HIS A 171 -5.22 -1.21 -16.59
N MET A 172 -5.12 -0.19 -15.77
CA MET A 172 -5.65 -0.20 -14.42
C MET A 172 -7.16 0.01 -14.48
N ILE A 173 -7.93 -1.04 -14.20
CA ILE A 173 -9.39 -0.95 -14.14
C ILE A 173 -9.83 -0.43 -12.79
N GLY A 174 -9.30 -0.99 -11.69
CA GLY A 174 -9.67 -0.53 -10.37
C GLY A 174 -8.87 -1.14 -9.23
N PHE A 175 -9.16 -0.64 -8.05
CA PHE A 175 -8.74 -1.21 -6.77
C PHE A 175 -9.94 -1.59 -5.93
N GLU A 176 -9.79 -2.63 -5.10
CA GLU A 176 -10.77 -2.99 -4.07
C GLU A 176 -10.04 -3.37 -2.77
N GLY A 177 -10.51 -2.86 -1.65
CA GLY A 177 -9.92 -3.12 -0.34
C GLY A 177 -10.70 -2.48 0.79
N MET A 178 -10.12 -2.49 2.00
CA MET A 178 -10.65 -1.82 3.18
C MET A 178 -10.11 -0.40 3.27
N ALA A 179 -11.01 0.58 3.40
CA ALA A 179 -10.63 1.94 3.76
C ALA A 179 -10.33 1.99 5.26
N THR A 180 -9.11 2.38 5.60
CA THR A 180 -8.63 2.57 6.97
C THR A 180 -8.02 3.96 7.13
N ALA A 181 -7.73 4.40 8.35
CA ALA A 181 -7.26 5.76 8.62
C ALA A 181 -8.14 6.81 7.91
N VAL A 182 -9.46 6.61 7.98
CA VAL A 182 -10.47 7.36 7.24
C VAL A 182 -10.55 8.77 7.80
N ARG A 183 -10.28 9.75 6.95
CA ARG A 183 -10.41 11.20 7.23
C ARG A 183 -11.67 11.76 6.61
N LYS A 184 -12.00 11.24 5.44
CA LYS A 184 -13.25 11.52 4.75
C LYS A 184 -13.88 10.19 4.38
N GLU A 185 -15.11 9.99 4.82
CA GLU A 185 -15.83 8.76 4.56
C GLU A 185 -15.98 8.50 3.06
N PRO A 186 -15.74 7.25 2.62
CA PRO A 186 -15.94 6.88 1.22
C PRO A 186 -17.38 7.10 0.79
N ALA A 187 -17.56 7.84 -0.29
CA ALA A 187 -18.89 8.16 -0.83
C ALA A 187 -19.02 7.64 -2.26
N PHE A 188 -20.09 6.86 -2.52
CA PHE A 188 -20.42 6.36 -3.84
C PHE A 188 -20.56 7.50 -4.86
N GLY A 189 -20.02 7.32 -6.07
CA GLY A 189 -20.05 8.30 -7.14
C GLY A 189 -19.09 9.49 -6.97
N CYS A 190 -18.35 9.55 -5.86
CA CYS A 190 -17.38 10.61 -5.63
C CYS A 190 -15.98 10.20 -6.05
N ARG A 191 -15.22 11.16 -6.61
CA ARG A 191 -13.78 11.01 -6.79
C ARG A 191 -13.10 11.31 -5.47
N MET A 192 -12.32 10.36 -4.98
CA MET A 192 -11.64 10.47 -3.70
C MET A 192 -10.15 10.20 -3.86
N THR A 193 -9.38 10.70 -2.90
CA THR A 193 -7.95 10.48 -2.81
C THR A 193 -7.64 9.37 -1.83
N PHE A 194 -6.72 8.50 -2.16
CA PHE A 194 -6.34 7.39 -1.29
C PHE A 194 -4.88 7.01 -1.42
N LEU A 195 -4.35 6.48 -0.35
CA LEU A 195 -3.00 5.92 -0.33
C LEU A 195 -3.11 4.39 -0.38
N PRO A 196 -2.64 3.72 -1.44
CA PRO A 196 -2.54 2.27 -1.41
C PRO A 196 -1.54 1.83 -0.34
N GLY A 197 -1.98 1.07 0.66
CA GLY A 197 -1.16 0.67 1.80
C GLY A 197 0.08 -0.16 1.44
N PHE A 198 0.09 -0.76 0.25
CA PHE A 198 1.19 -1.55 -0.31
C PHE A 198 2.01 -0.80 -1.37
N CYS A 199 1.74 0.48 -1.63
CA CYS A 199 2.48 1.26 -2.62
C CYS A 199 3.88 1.58 -2.12
N MET A 200 4.91 1.05 -2.83
CA MET A 200 6.31 1.29 -2.47
C MET A 200 6.73 2.76 -2.62
N MET A 201 6.10 3.48 -3.53
CA MET A 201 6.39 4.91 -3.75
C MET A 201 5.68 5.82 -2.76
N ASN A 202 4.71 5.30 -2.00
CA ASN A 202 3.93 6.06 -1.03
C ASN A 202 3.32 7.34 -1.64
N LEU A 203 2.80 7.21 -2.87
CA LEU A 203 2.16 8.28 -3.61
C LEU A 203 0.65 8.19 -3.49
N ASN A 204 0.03 9.35 -3.36
CA ASN A 204 -1.43 9.48 -3.35
C ASN A 204 -2.01 9.14 -4.72
N HIS A 205 -3.13 8.44 -4.68
CA HIS A 205 -3.93 8.09 -5.86
C HIS A 205 -5.28 8.77 -5.77
N THR A 206 -5.91 8.97 -6.91
CA THR A 206 -7.33 9.35 -6.97
C THR A 206 -8.10 8.32 -7.77
N GLY A 207 -9.35 8.09 -7.39
CA GLY A 207 -10.25 7.16 -8.07
C GLY A 207 -11.71 7.52 -7.82
N LEU A 208 -12.58 7.08 -8.72
CA LEU A 208 -14.02 7.19 -8.58
C LEU A 208 -14.53 6.01 -7.75
N VAL A 209 -15.17 6.28 -6.62
CA VAL A 209 -15.74 5.24 -5.76
C VAL A 209 -17.00 4.68 -6.41
N ASN A 210 -16.98 3.41 -6.81
CA ASN A 210 -18.11 2.73 -7.45
C ASN A 210 -18.77 1.66 -6.57
N MET A 211 -18.19 1.38 -5.40
CA MET A 211 -18.79 0.50 -4.38
C MET A 211 -18.33 0.95 -2.99
N VAL A 212 -19.29 1.02 -2.07
CA VAL A 212 -19.05 1.19 -0.63
C VAL A 212 -19.92 0.19 0.11
N LEU A 213 -19.31 -0.66 0.91
CA LEU A 213 -20.00 -1.61 1.79
C LEU A 213 -19.50 -1.39 3.20
N GLN A 214 -20.38 -1.03 4.10
CA GLN A 214 -20.06 -0.95 5.51
C GLN A 214 -19.91 -2.36 6.10
N LYS A 215 -18.79 -2.63 6.74
CA LYS A 215 -18.45 -3.87 7.42
C LYS A 215 -18.18 -3.56 8.89
N ALA A 216 -18.10 -4.61 9.72
CA ALA A 216 -17.74 -4.44 11.14
C ALA A 216 -16.36 -3.77 11.34
N GLU A 217 -15.44 -3.98 10.40
CA GLU A 217 -14.05 -3.50 10.44
C GLU A 217 -13.83 -2.18 9.66
N GLY A 218 -14.90 -1.53 9.18
CA GLY A 218 -14.82 -0.30 8.40
C GLY A 218 -15.50 -0.40 7.03
N TYR A 219 -15.01 0.34 6.05
CA TYR A 219 -15.61 0.41 4.72
C TYR A 219 -14.82 -0.44 3.72
N GLN A 220 -15.46 -1.46 3.14
CA GLN A 220 -14.95 -2.07 1.92
C GLN A 220 -15.30 -1.16 0.75
N VAL A 221 -14.31 -0.78 -0.03
CA VAL A 221 -14.48 0.15 -1.15
C VAL A 221 -13.88 -0.41 -2.43
N ARG A 222 -14.52 -0.11 -3.56
CA ARG A 222 -13.96 -0.29 -4.89
C ARG A 222 -13.86 1.07 -5.58
N LEU A 223 -12.72 1.31 -6.21
CA LEU A 223 -12.43 2.53 -6.94
C LEU A 223 -12.03 2.20 -8.37
N GLU A 224 -12.47 3.02 -9.31
CA GLU A 224 -12.14 2.95 -10.73
C GLU A 224 -11.56 4.28 -11.22
N ASP A 225 -11.18 4.37 -12.50
CA ASP A 225 -10.51 5.54 -13.08
C ASP A 225 -9.35 6.05 -12.20
N ILE A 226 -8.44 5.13 -11.92
CA ILE A 226 -7.33 5.36 -11.02
C ILE A 226 -6.28 6.25 -11.69
N ARG A 227 -5.84 7.29 -10.97
CA ARG A 227 -4.73 8.16 -11.38
C ARG A 227 -3.82 8.42 -10.20
N ILE A 228 -2.53 8.53 -10.46
CA ILE A 228 -1.57 8.98 -9.47
C ILE A 228 -1.56 10.51 -9.51
N LEU A 229 -1.67 11.11 -8.34
CA LEU A 229 -1.46 12.55 -8.20
C LEU A 229 0.05 12.79 -8.25
N ALA A 230 0.56 13.14 -9.43
CA ALA A 230 1.88 13.73 -9.53
C ALA A 230 1.84 15.09 -8.82
N GLY A 231 2.90 15.42 -8.08
CA GLY A 231 3.03 16.74 -7.47
C GLY A 231 2.82 17.85 -8.50
N LYS A 232 2.20 18.92 -8.03
CA LYS A 232 2.07 20.17 -8.80
C LYS A 232 3.44 20.80 -9.00
#